data_b9c53b5ee4364d14a3308bbeb357551e
#
_entry.id   b9c53b5ee4364d14a3308bbeb357551e
#
_cell.length_a   1.000
_cell.length_b   1.000
_cell.length_c   1.000
_cell.angle_alpha   90.00
_cell.angle_beta   90.00
_cell.angle_gamma   90.00
#
_symmetry.space_group_name_H-M   'P 1'
#
loop_
_entity.id
_entity.type
_entity.pdbx_description
1 polymer ?
#
loop_
_entity_poly.entity_id
_entity_poly.type
_entity_poly.pdbx_seq_one_letter_code
_entity_poly.pdbx_strand_id
1 'polypeptide(L)'
;MSLKTTIGVFAAALGDPCAPTPPMTRGRMGAPDARRFAVYRNNVAVGLIGALEARYPVSRRIAGDDLFRAMARAFVRAHRPRSPVMIAYGGEFPEFAADYLAAGPEAGPSLEDDTFGRDRHREEPQSVERRPMACNDDGSSTQVHHATASLPDVARLENAWVDAYHSEDAAAAAVGDLAALNADCVPGTRIVFHPAARLLRFATPAASNWASAQNAGPPVTLAGGLGEDALIARPDCDVSVRVLPAAGYEFALRLLEGASLIEAATAMNDPGFDFGSHLVGLVESGAVASIVPGQMS
;
A
#
# COMPACT_ATOMS: atom_id res chain seq x y z
N MET A 1 27.56 -7.64 -30.30
CA MET A 1 26.69 -6.94 -29.35
C MET A 1 27.18 -7.21 -27.93
N SER A 2 27.33 -6.16 -27.08
CA SER A 2 27.74 -6.34 -25.68
C SER A 2 26.65 -7.13 -24.92
N LEU A 3 27.04 -7.93 -23.90
CA LEU A 3 26.11 -8.66 -23.03
C LEU A 3 25.06 -7.73 -22.41
N LYS A 4 25.45 -6.53 -21.96
CA LYS A 4 24.55 -5.50 -21.45
C LYS A 4 23.48 -5.08 -22.47
N THR A 5 23.86 -4.90 -23.74
CA THR A 5 22.94 -4.53 -24.82
C THR A 5 21.95 -5.68 -25.09
N THR A 6 22.44 -6.92 -25.06
CA THR A 6 21.61 -8.13 -25.27
C THR A 6 20.56 -8.28 -24.17
N ILE A 7 20.96 -8.15 -22.90
CA ILE A 7 20.06 -8.21 -21.75
C ILE A 7 19.04 -7.06 -21.79
N GLY A 8 19.47 -5.84 -22.14
CA GLY A 8 18.57 -4.69 -22.24
C GLY A 8 17.49 -4.86 -23.30
N VAL A 9 17.84 -5.39 -24.50
CA VAL A 9 16.86 -5.69 -25.56
C VAL A 9 15.89 -6.80 -25.14
N PHE A 10 16.36 -7.83 -24.45
CA PHE A 10 15.53 -8.91 -23.94
C PHE A 10 14.55 -8.39 -22.87
N ALA A 11 15.04 -7.62 -21.89
CA ALA A 11 14.23 -7.06 -20.84
C ALA A 11 13.16 -6.07 -21.37
N ALA A 12 13.53 -5.21 -22.32
CA ALA A 12 12.60 -4.31 -22.98
C ALA A 12 11.49 -5.07 -23.71
N ALA A 13 11.85 -6.13 -24.44
CA ALA A 13 10.88 -6.95 -25.16
C ALA A 13 9.98 -7.79 -24.23
N LEU A 14 10.45 -8.17 -23.03
CA LEU A 14 9.61 -8.84 -22.03
C LEU A 14 8.48 -7.95 -21.53
N GLY A 15 8.77 -6.67 -21.35
CA GLY A 15 7.79 -5.71 -20.85
C GLY A 15 6.82 -5.17 -21.89
N ASP A 16 7.06 -5.37 -23.19
CA ASP A 16 6.22 -4.84 -24.28
C ASP A 16 5.56 -5.97 -25.07
N PRO A 17 4.23 -6.16 -24.95
CA PRO A 17 3.51 -7.18 -25.69
C PRO A 17 3.64 -7.04 -27.22
N CYS A 18 3.77 -5.79 -27.71
CA CYS A 18 3.86 -5.46 -29.13
C CYS A 18 5.30 -5.56 -29.68
N ALA A 19 6.32 -5.64 -28.80
CA ALA A 19 7.70 -5.73 -29.25
C ALA A 19 7.98 -7.07 -29.95
N PRO A 20 8.77 -7.06 -31.03
CA PRO A 20 9.14 -8.29 -31.72
C PRO A 20 9.95 -9.22 -30.82
N THR A 21 9.86 -10.51 -31.08
CA THR A 21 10.66 -11.53 -30.37
C THR A 21 12.15 -11.27 -30.56
N PRO A 22 12.95 -11.12 -29.49
CA PRO A 22 14.38 -10.86 -29.60
C PRO A 22 15.11 -11.97 -30.36
N PRO A 23 16.06 -11.63 -31.24
CA PRO A 23 16.78 -12.62 -32.08
C PRO A 23 17.55 -13.68 -31.27
N MET A 24 17.88 -13.39 -30.00
CA MET A 24 18.59 -14.32 -29.11
C MET A 24 17.69 -15.42 -28.54
N THR A 25 16.35 -15.29 -28.62
CA THR A 25 15.40 -16.35 -28.21
C THR A 25 15.30 -17.41 -29.30
N ARG A 26 16.36 -18.19 -29.43
CA ARG A 26 16.44 -19.22 -30.49
C ARG A 26 15.68 -20.48 -30.09
N GLY A 27 14.80 -20.92 -30.95
CA GLY A 27 14.20 -22.25 -30.91
C GLY A 27 15.16 -23.34 -31.36
N ARG A 28 14.71 -24.59 -31.35
CA ARG A 28 15.49 -25.79 -31.75
C ARG A 28 16.05 -25.69 -33.16
N MET A 29 15.44 -24.93 -34.05
CA MET A 29 15.84 -24.74 -35.46
C MET A 29 16.69 -23.46 -35.66
N GLY A 30 17.12 -22.76 -34.59
CA GLY A 30 17.98 -21.59 -34.68
C GLY A 30 17.28 -20.27 -34.99
N ALA A 31 16.01 -20.29 -35.40
CA ALA A 31 15.19 -19.09 -35.61
C ALA A 31 14.60 -18.56 -34.28
N PRO A 32 14.23 -17.26 -34.19
CA PRO A 32 13.51 -16.72 -33.04
C PRO A 32 12.20 -17.48 -32.77
N ASP A 33 12.01 -17.95 -31.55
CA ASP A 33 10.82 -18.71 -31.14
C ASP A 33 9.83 -17.80 -30.37
N ALA A 34 8.89 -17.25 -31.12
CA ALA A 34 7.86 -16.37 -30.58
C ALA A 34 6.99 -17.06 -29.51
N ARG A 35 6.71 -18.36 -29.67
CA ARG A 35 5.89 -19.13 -28.74
C ARG A 35 6.59 -19.31 -27.40
N ARG A 36 7.87 -19.66 -27.39
CA ARG A 36 8.67 -19.72 -26.16
C ARG A 36 8.78 -18.36 -25.51
N PHE A 37 9.00 -17.32 -26.30
CA PHE A 37 9.12 -15.97 -25.76
C PHE A 37 7.79 -15.47 -25.15
N ALA A 38 6.65 -15.82 -25.72
CA ALA A 38 5.34 -15.55 -25.13
C ALA A 38 5.16 -16.20 -23.76
N VAL A 39 5.71 -17.42 -23.55
CA VAL A 39 5.72 -18.05 -22.22
C VAL A 39 6.51 -17.22 -21.20
N TYR A 40 7.68 -16.71 -21.58
CA TYR A 40 8.47 -15.85 -20.68
C TYR A 40 7.73 -14.56 -20.34
N ARG A 41 7.11 -13.90 -21.31
CA ARG A 41 6.28 -12.73 -21.11
C ARG A 41 5.14 -13.01 -20.12
N ASN A 42 4.43 -14.10 -20.34
CA ASN A 42 3.34 -14.50 -19.47
C ASN A 42 3.82 -14.76 -18.03
N ASN A 43 4.94 -15.46 -17.86
CA ASN A 43 5.50 -15.75 -16.55
C ASN A 43 5.91 -14.47 -15.80
N VAL A 44 6.48 -13.49 -16.51
CA VAL A 44 6.81 -12.18 -15.91
C VAL A 44 5.54 -11.47 -15.47
N ALA A 45 4.52 -11.39 -16.33
CA ALA A 45 3.27 -10.74 -15.99
C ALA A 45 2.55 -11.41 -14.80
N VAL A 46 2.47 -12.75 -14.80
CA VAL A 46 1.90 -13.52 -13.69
C VAL A 46 2.69 -13.28 -12.39
N GLY A 47 4.03 -13.26 -12.47
CA GLY A 47 4.86 -12.97 -11.30
C GLY A 47 4.65 -11.56 -10.76
N LEU A 48 4.49 -10.55 -11.62
CA LEU A 48 4.23 -9.16 -11.20
C LEU A 48 2.82 -9.00 -10.61
N ILE A 49 1.81 -9.64 -11.20
CA ILE A 49 0.46 -9.66 -10.63
C ILE A 49 0.47 -10.36 -9.27
N GLY A 50 1.14 -11.51 -9.15
CA GLY A 50 1.31 -12.20 -7.88
C GLY A 50 2.01 -11.36 -6.81
N ALA A 51 2.99 -10.54 -7.20
CA ALA A 51 3.64 -9.60 -6.28
C ALA A 51 2.67 -8.53 -5.77
N LEU A 52 1.78 -8.00 -6.64
CA LEU A 52 0.72 -7.07 -6.22
C LEU A 52 -0.31 -7.76 -5.32
N GLU A 53 -0.73 -8.99 -5.65
CA GLU A 53 -1.66 -9.76 -4.81
C GLU A 53 -1.07 -10.03 -3.40
N ALA A 54 0.24 -10.26 -3.31
CA ALA A 54 0.94 -10.47 -2.04
C ALA A 54 1.13 -9.16 -1.25
N ARG A 55 1.35 -8.03 -1.95
CA ARG A 55 1.54 -6.72 -1.31
C ARG A 55 0.23 -6.11 -0.82
N TYR A 56 -0.89 -6.39 -1.50
CA TYR A 56 -2.21 -5.78 -1.30
C TYR A 56 -3.33 -6.79 -1.00
N PRO A 57 -3.15 -7.68 0.00
CA PRO A 57 -4.11 -8.76 0.26
C PRO A 57 -5.48 -8.26 0.72
N VAL A 58 -5.53 -7.17 1.52
CA VAL A 58 -6.79 -6.61 2.02
C VAL A 58 -7.48 -5.81 0.92
N SER A 59 -6.75 -5.00 0.17
CA SER A 59 -7.27 -4.30 -1.01
C SER A 59 -7.88 -5.28 -2.02
N ARG A 60 -7.21 -6.43 -2.27
CA ARG A 60 -7.74 -7.51 -3.12
C ARG A 60 -9.04 -8.08 -2.56
N ARG A 61 -9.12 -8.30 -1.25
CA ARG A 61 -10.34 -8.80 -0.60
C ARG A 61 -11.49 -7.81 -0.72
N ILE A 62 -11.23 -6.52 -0.55
CA ILE A 62 -12.21 -5.44 -0.68
C ILE A 62 -12.70 -5.29 -2.12
N ALA A 63 -11.79 -5.29 -3.08
CA ALA A 63 -12.12 -5.15 -4.50
C ALA A 63 -12.83 -6.40 -5.08
N GLY A 64 -12.53 -7.56 -4.52
CA GLY A 64 -12.80 -8.85 -5.14
C GLY A 64 -11.76 -9.20 -6.21
N ASP A 65 -11.62 -10.50 -6.46
CA ASP A 65 -10.56 -11.03 -7.33
C ASP A 65 -10.60 -10.47 -8.77
N ASP A 66 -11.78 -10.31 -9.34
CA ASP A 66 -11.94 -9.89 -10.73
C ASP A 66 -11.51 -8.43 -10.94
N LEU A 67 -12.01 -7.51 -10.10
CA LEU A 67 -11.65 -6.10 -10.19
C LEU A 67 -10.16 -5.88 -9.84
N PHE A 68 -9.68 -6.51 -8.76
CA PHE A 68 -8.28 -6.38 -8.38
C PHE A 68 -7.34 -6.86 -9.49
N ARG A 69 -7.62 -8.02 -10.09
CA ARG A 69 -6.81 -8.54 -11.20
C ARG A 69 -6.90 -7.67 -12.45
N ALA A 70 -8.05 -7.07 -12.74
CA ALA A 70 -8.18 -6.11 -13.83
C ALA A 70 -7.26 -4.90 -13.61
N MET A 71 -7.29 -4.29 -12.43
CA MET A 71 -6.39 -3.19 -12.05
C MET A 71 -4.93 -3.63 -12.09
N ALA A 72 -4.58 -4.79 -11.52
CA ALA A 72 -3.22 -5.29 -11.51
C ALA A 72 -2.66 -5.53 -12.91
N ARG A 73 -3.46 -6.08 -13.84
CA ARG A 73 -3.07 -6.22 -15.25
C ARG A 73 -2.83 -4.87 -15.92
N ALA A 74 -3.71 -3.90 -15.69
CA ALA A 74 -3.57 -2.56 -16.22
C ALA A 74 -2.32 -1.87 -15.66
N PHE A 75 -2.07 -2.00 -14.36
CA PHE A 75 -0.87 -1.49 -13.69
C PHE A 75 0.42 -2.09 -14.27
N VAL A 76 0.49 -3.42 -14.40
CA VAL A 76 1.66 -4.13 -14.93
C VAL A 76 1.98 -3.71 -16.36
N ARG A 77 0.98 -3.36 -17.17
CA ARG A 77 1.18 -2.84 -18.54
C ARG A 77 1.77 -1.42 -18.53
N ALA A 78 1.33 -0.56 -17.60
CA ALA A 78 1.74 0.84 -17.51
C ALA A 78 3.05 1.03 -16.72
N HIS A 79 3.28 0.21 -15.67
CA HIS A 79 4.38 0.37 -14.72
C HIS A 79 5.32 -0.83 -14.75
N ARG A 80 6.46 -0.64 -15.40
CA ARG A 80 7.49 -1.69 -15.48
C ARG A 80 8.36 -1.69 -14.22
N PRO A 81 8.85 -2.87 -13.77
CA PRO A 81 9.83 -2.92 -12.68
C PRO A 81 11.07 -2.12 -13.04
N ARG A 82 11.46 -1.22 -12.16
CA ARG A 82 12.70 -0.41 -12.27
C ARG A 82 13.89 -1.09 -11.57
N SER A 83 13.61 -2.12 -10.78
CA SER A 83 14.57 -2.88 -9.98
C SER A 83 14.29 -4.36 -10.09
N PRO A 84 15.31 -5.24 -10.00
CA PRO A 84 15.11 -6.67 -9.86
C PRO A 84 14.54 -7.08 -8.49
N VAL A 85 14.47 -6.15 -7.55
CA VAL A 85 13.96 -6.38 -6.20
C VAL A 85 12.43 -6.32 -6.23
N MET A 86 11.78 -7.47 -6.24
CA MET A 86 10.32 -7.59 -6.38
C MET A 86 9.55 -6.89 -5.25
N ILE A 87 10.13 -6.80 -4.04
CA ILE A 87 9.51 -6.14 -2.91
C ILE A 87 9.36 -4.63 -3.10
N ALA A 88 10.16 -4.03 -3.97
CA ALA A 88 10.05 -2.61 -4.32
C ALA A 88 8.99 -2.36 -5.42
N TYR A 89 8.43 -3.45 -6.01
CA TYR A 89 7.43 -3.31 -7.06
C TYR A 89 6.04 -3.07 -6.48
N GLY A 90 5.30 -2.19 -7.13
CA GLY A 90 3.90 -1.91 -6.78
C GLY A 90 3.68 -0.72 -5.85
N GLY A 91 4.73 -0.01 -5.41
CA GLY A 91 4.56 1.16 -4.52
C GLY A 91 3.66 2.26 -5.09
N GLU A 92 3.58 2.38 -6.42
CA GLU A 92 2.73 3.36 -7.14
C GLU A 92 1.30 2.83 -7.41
N PHE A 93 0.99 1.60 -6.95
CA PHE A 93 -0.32 0.97 -7.20
C PHE A 93 -1.50 1.68 -6.53
N PRO A 94 -1.39 2.24 -5.31
CA PRO A 94 -2.50 2.94 -4.68
C PRO A 94 -3.00 4.15 -5.48
N GLU A 95 -2.09 4.98 -5.98
CA GLU A 95 -2.39 6.15 -6.80
C GLU A 95 -3.00 5.72 -8.15
N PHE A 96 -2.40 4.71 -8.77
CA PHE A 96 -2.94 4.11 -9.99
C PHE A 96 -4.35 3.55 -9.79
N ALA A 97 -4.62 2.89 -8.67
CA ALA A 97 -5.95 2.35 -8.35
C ALA A 97 -6.98 3.47 -8.20
N ALA A 98 -6.60 4.61 -7.59
CA ALA A 98 -7.46 5.78 -7.50
C ALA A 98 -7.85 6.30 -8.89
N ASP A 99 -6.88 6.48 -9.78
CA ASP A 99 -7.09 6.96 -11.15
C ASP A 99 -7.93 5.97 -11.96
N TYR A 100 -7.65 4.67 -11.84
CA TYR A 100 -8.37 3.60 -12.53
C TYR A 100 -9.85 3.57 -12.14
N LEU A 101 -10.14 3.70 -10.84
CA LEU A 101 -11.50 3.70 -10.32
C LEU A 101 -12.26 4.98 -10.69
N ALA A 102 -11.56 6.13 -10.69
CA ALA A 102 -12.15 7.41 -11.12
C ALA A 102 -12.50 7.44 -12.61
N ALA A 103 -11.69 6.79 -13.45
CA ALA A 103 -11.94 6.70 -14.89
C ALA A 103 -13.12 5.77 -15.27
N GLY A 104 -13.51 4.89 -14.34
CA GLY A 104 -14.58 3.90 -14.56
C GLY A 104 -14.15 2.69 -15.40
N PRO A 105 -14.93 1.59 -15.37
CA PRO A 105 -14.56 0.33 -16.01
C PRO A 105 -14.48 0.38 -17.55
N GLU A 106 -15.06 1.40 -18.18
CA GLU A 106 -15.02 1.57 -19.64
C GLU A 106 -13.74 2.23 -20.15
N ALA A 107 -12.98 2.92 -19.30
CA ALA A 107 -11.73 3.58 -19.66
C ALA A 107 -10.52 2.64 -19.63
N GLY A 108 -10.68 1.42 -19.13
CA GLY A 108 -9.63 0.39 -19.16
C GLY A 108 -9.45 -0.17 -20.57
N PRO A 109 -8.24 -0.60 -20.97
CA PRO A 109 -8.02 -1.25 -22.25
C PRO A 109 -8.94 -2.45 -22.38
N SER A 110 -9.65 -2.54 -23.51
CA SER A 110 -10.63 -3.58 -23.83
C SER A 110 -10.15 -4.98 -23.42
N LEU A 111 -11.01 -5.72 -22.73
CA LEU A 111 -10.74 -7.09 -22.24
C LEU A 111 -10.51 -8.11 -23.38
N GLU A 112 -10.59 -7.69 -24.64
CA GLU A 112 -10.48 -8.58 -25.80
C GLU A 112 -9.07 -9.07 -26.11
N ASP A 113 -8.01 -8.47 -25.51
CA ASP A 113 -6.62 -8.86 -25.72
C ASP A 113 -6.08 -9.71 -24.54
N ASP A 114 -6.88 -10.68 -24.07
CA ASP A 114 -6.66 -11.46 -22.86
C ASP A 114 -5.69 -12.65 -23.08
N THR A 115 -4.57 -12.40 -23.78
CA THR A 115 -3.46 -13.37 -23.87
C THR A 115 -2.56 -13.33 -22.64
N PHE A 116 -2.73 -12.35 -21.72
CA PHE A 116 -1.91 -12.18 -20.52
C PHE A 116 -2.60 -12.79 -19.28
N GLY A 117 -2.03 -13.87 -18.76
CA GLY A 117 -2.36 -14.38 -17.42
C GLY A 117 -3.56 -15.33 -17.34
N ARG A 118 -3.97 -15.99 -18.40
CA ARG A 118 -4.91 -17.13 -18.30
C ARG A 118 -4.23 -18.30 -17.60
N ASP A 119 -4.70 -18.59 -16.41
CA ASP A 119 -4.39 -19.82 -15.68
C ASP A 119 -4.95 -21.01 -16.45
N ARG A 120 -4.09 -21.83 -17.08
CA ARG A 120 -4.48 -23.00 -17.88
C ARG A 120 -4.99 -24.17 -17.03
N HIS A 121 -5.09 -24.00 -15.71
CA HIS A 121 -5.51 -25.04 -14.77
C HIS A 121 -6.90 -24.83 -14.17
N ARG A 122 -7.62 -23.79 -14.58
CA ARG A 122 -9.02 -23.67 -14.16
C ARG A 122 -9.88 -24.35 -15.21
N GLU A 123 -10.41 -25.53 -14.89
CA GLU A 123 -11.49 -26.18 -15.63
C GLU A 123 -12.62 -25.16 -15.85
N GLU A 124 -13.07 -25.02 -17.09
CA GLU A 124 -14.19 -24.14 -17.43
C GLU A 124 -15.41 -24.55 -16.60
N PRO A 125 -15.98 -23.69 -15.78
CA PRO A 125 -17.32 -23.92 -15.29
C PRO A 125 -18.26 -23.78 -16.48
N GLN A 126 -19.05 -24.82 -16.69
CA GLN A 126 -20.12 -24.92 -17.69
C GLN A 126 -20.91 -23.61 -17.70
N SER A 127 -21.22 -23.15 -18.90
CA SER A 127 -22.01 -21.97 -19.24
C SER A 127 -23.15 -21.68 -18.29
N VAL A 128 -22.94 -20.80 -17.33
CA VAL A 128 -24.01 -20.16 -16.58
C VAL A 128 -24.46 -18.97 -17.41
N GLU A 129 -25.67 -19.08 -17.94
CA GLU A 129 -26.36 -17.96 -18.61
C GLU A 129 -26.27 -16.72 -17.73
N ARG A 130 -25.67 -15.66 -18.29
CA ARG A 130 -25.66 -14.32 -17.68
C ARG A 130 -27.10 -13.81 -17.65
N ARG A 131 -27.79 -14.03 -16.56
CA ARG A 131 -28.99 -13.26 -16.24
C ARG A 131 -28.55 -11.80 -16.02
N PRO A 132 -29.25 -10.83 -16.62
CA PRO A 132 -29.02 -9.43 -16.28
C PRO A 132 -29.34 -9.27 -14.78
N MET A 133 -28.38 -8.72 -14.02
CA MET A 133 -28.60 -8.36 -12.62
C MET A 133 -29.72 -7.33 -12.58
N ALA A 134 -30.88 -7.74 -12.09
CA ALA A 134 -31.92 -6.83 -11.67
C ALA A 134 -31.34 -5.95 -10.57
N CYS A 135 -31.48 -4.63 -10.70
CA CYS A 135 -31.19 -3.67 -9.67
C CYS A 135 -32.08 -4.00 -8.46
N ASN A 136 -31.51 -4.68 -7.47
CA ASN A 136 -32.12 -4.76 -6.16
C ASN A 136 -31.65 -3.54 -5.37
N ASP A 137 -32.60 -2.71 -5.01
CA ASP A 137 -32.46 -1.43 -4.33
C ASP A 137 -32.28 -1.61 -2.79
N ASP A 138 -31.47 -2.61 -2.39
CA ASP A 138 -31.26 -2.99 -0.99
C ASP A 138 -29.75 -2.96 -0.64
N GLY A 139 -29.27 -1.86 -0.07
CA GLY A 139 -28.00 -1.80 0.67
C GLY A 139 -26.72 -2.25 -0.07
N SER A 140 -26.83 -3.13 -1.05
CA SER A 140 -25.72 -3.70 -1.82
C SER A 140 -24.99 -2.63 -2.66
N SER A 141 -25.73 -1.68 -3.23
CA SER A 141 -25.17 -0.60 -4.04
C SER A 141 -24.30 0.36 -3.20
N THR A 142 -24.77 0.71 -2.01
CA THR A 142 -24.04 1.60 -1.08
C THR A 142 -22.75 0.94 -0.60
N GLN A 143 -22.76 -0.36 -0.36
CA GLN A 143 -21.60 -1.10 0.11
C GLN A 143 -20.52 -1.23 -0.97
N VAL A 144 -20.91 -1.43 -2.23
CA VAL A 144 -19.99 -1.42 -3.38
C VAL A 144 -19.34 -0.04 -3.55
N HIS A 145 -20.12 1.05 -3.41
CA HIS A 145 -19.58 2.41 -3.48
C HIS A 145 -18.58 2.70 -2.35
N HIS A 146 -18.87 2.31 -1.12
CA HIS A 146 -17.94 2.48 0.00
C HIS A 146 -16.66 1.65 -0.17
N ALA A 147 -16.79 0.42 -0.68
CA ALA A 147 -15.67 -0.43 -0.98
C ALA A 147 -14.72 0.22 -2.01
N THR A 148 -15.30 0.70 -3.10
CA THR A 148 -14.54 1.32 -4.19
C THR A 148 -13.88 2.63 -3.75
N ALA A 149 -14.58 3.46 -2.97
CA ALA A 149 -14.05 4.73 -2.46
C ALA A 149 -12.89 4.55 -1.46
N SER A 150 -12.95 3.51 -0.61
CA SER A 150 -11.95 3.25 0.42
C SER A 150 -10.71 2.51 -0.09
N LEU A 151 -10.80 1.86 -1.25
CA LEU A 151 -9.77 0.98 -1.77
C LEU A 151 -8.39 1.66 -1.95
N PRO A 152 -8.26 2.87 -2.54
CA PRO A 152 -6.97 3.52 -2.69
C PRO A 152 -6.31 3.84 -1.35
N ASP A 153 -7.09 4.29 -0.36
CA ASP A 153 -6.60 4.61 0.97
C ASP A 153 -6.15 3.35 1.72
N VAL A 154 -6.90 2.24 1.61
CA VAL A 154 -6.49 0.93 2.15
C VAL A 154 -5.20 0.44 1.48
N ALA A 155 -5.08 0.60 0.16
CA ALA A 155 -3.86 0.24 -0.54
C ALA A 155 -2.67 1.11 -0.12
N ARG A 156 -2.86 2.42 0.13
CA ARG A 156 -1.82 3.29 0.69
C ARG A 156 -1.37 2.82 2.08
N LEU A 157 -2.31 2.36 2.90
CA LEU A 157 -2.01 1.80 4.21
C LEU A 157 -1.19 0.51 4.08
N GLU A 158 -1.59 -0.43 3.21
CA GLU A 158 -0.85 -1.68 2.98
C GLU A 158 0.55 -1.41 2.42
N ASN A 159 0.68 -0.42 1.53
CA ASN A 159 1.97 0.02 1.03
C ASN A 159 2.89 0.50 2.16
N ALA A 160 2.38 1.39 3.02
CA ALA A 160 3.13 1.89 4.16
C ALA A 160 3.43 0.82 5.22
N TRP A 161 2.55 -0.18 5.36
CA TRP A 161 2.79 -1.34 6.22
C TRP A 161 3.98 -2.16 5.73
N VAL A 162 4.03 -2.46 4.42
CA VAL A 162 5.17 -3.19 3.81
C VAL A 162 6.47 -2.38 3.93
N ASP A 163 6.41 -1.06 3.72
CA ASP A 163 7.57 -0.18 3.85
C ASP A 163 8.07 -0.10 5.30
N ALA A 164 7.17 -0.10 6.29
CA ALA A 164 7.52 -0.17 7.71
C ALA A 164 8.15 -1.51 8.08
N TYR A 165 7.62 -2.61 7.55
CA TYR A 165 8.16 -3.95 7.78
C TYR A 165 9.60 -4.09 7.30
N HIS A 166 9.96 -3.46 6.17
CA HIS A 166 11.30 -3.51 5.59
C HIS A 166 12.20 -2.33 5.94
N SER A 167 11.75 -1.46 6.83
CA SER A 167 12.57 -0.35 7.33
C SER A 167 13.74 -0.85 8.18
N GLU A 168 14.74 -0.01 8.35
CA GLU A 168 15.88 -0.27 9.23
C GLU A 168 15.42 -0.56 10.67
N ASP A 169 16.12 -1.47 11.34
CA ASP A 169 15.87 -1.80 12.73
C ASP A 169 16.44 -0.72 13.64
N ALA A 170 15.67 -0.31 14.63
CA ALA A 170 16.10 0.60 15.68
C ALA A 170 15.42 0.20 17.01
N ALA A 171 16.03 0.56 18.12
CA ALA A 171 15.37 0.41 19.41
C ALA A 171 14.27 1.46 19.56
N ALA A 172 13.15 1.08 20.16
CA ALA A 172 12.10 2.01 20.54
C ALA A 172 12.38 2.60 21.94
N ALA A 173 12.08 3.89 22.10
CA ALA A 173 12.11 4.54 23.42
C ALA A 173 11.01 3.99 24.33
N ALA A 174 11.27 3.92 25.61
CA ALA A 174 10.30 3.50 26.61
C ALA A 174 9.60 4.72 27.27
N VAL A 175 8.40 4.49 27.82
CA VAL A 175 7.70 5.54 28.59
C VAL A 175 8.55 6.00 29.81
N GLY A 176 9.39 5.11 30.35
CA GLY A 176 10.34 5.46 31.40
C GLY A 176 11.36 6.54 31.00
N ASP A 177 11.71 6.64 29.72
CA ASP A 177 12.61 7.67 29.20
C ASP A 177 11.97 9.07 29.26
N LEU A 178 10.64 9.14 29.05
CA LEU A 178 9.88 10.39 29.27
C LEU A 178 9.86 10.80 30.75
N ALA A 179 9.64 9.82 31.62
CA ALA A 179 9.60 10.06 33.07
C ALA A 179 10.97 10.45 33.65
N ALA A 180 12.05 10.09 33.00
CA ALA A 180 13.42 10.47 33.40
C ALA A 180 13.83 11.86 32.96
N LEU A 181 13.02 12.55 32.13
CA LEU A 181 13.33 13.91 31.68
C LEU A 181 13.28 14.90 32.85
N ASN A 182 14.31 15.78 32.94
CA ASN A 182 14.23 16.92 33.84
C ASN A 182 13.17 17.89 33.31
N ALA A 183 12.31 18.41 34.22
CA ALA A 183 11.24 19.31 33.89
C ALA A 183 11.71 20.56 33.10
N ASP A 184 12.88 21.09 33.45
CA ASP A 184 13.49 22.26 32.78
C ASP A 184 13.91 21.97 31.32
N CYS A 185 14.13 20.70 30.97
CA CYS A 185 14.53 20.28 29.62
C CYS A 185 13.32 19.94 28.73
N VAL A 186 12.15 19.64 29.34
CA VAL A 186 10.95 19.19 28.60
C VAL A 186 10.55 20.15 27.47
N PRO A 187 10.52 21.49 27.65
CA PRO A 187 10.07 22.40 26.60
C PRO A 187 10.91 22.29 25.32
N GLY A 188 12.24 22.18 25.45
CA GLY A 188 13.18 22.09 24.33
C GLY A 188 13.43 20.67 23.82
N THR A 189 12.83 19.66 24.45
CA THR A 189 13.01 18.26 24.06
C THR A 189 12.48 18.00 22.65
N ARG A 190 13.22 17.21 21.87
CA ARG A 190 12.86 16.77 20.52
C ARG A 190 12.69 15.27 20.48
N ILE A 191 11.80 14.81 19.60
CA ILE A 191 11.51 13.41 19.37
C ILE A 191 12.17 12.96 18.07
N VAL A 192 12.89 11.83 18.14
CA VAL A 192 13.40 11.13 16.95
C VAL A 192 12.49 9.94 16.69
N PHE A 193 11.82 9.94 15.55
CA PHE A 193 10.93 8.85 15.18
C PHE A 193 11.71 7.61 14.77
N HIS A 194 11.10 6.44 15.03
CA HIS A 194 11.61 5.17 14.58
C HIS A 194 11.60 5.09 13.04
N PRO A 195 12.62 4.51 12.38
CA PRO A 195 12.69 4.42 10.92
C PRO A 195 11.46 3.77 10.26
N ALA A 196 10.77 2.90 10.99
CA ALA A 196 9.53 2.25 10.56
C ALA A 196 8.27 3.10 10.80
N ALA A 197 8.34 4.23 11.52
CA ALA A 197 7.17 5.05 11.77
C ALA A 197 6.65 5.69 10.49
N ARG A 198 5.35 5.55 10.24
CA ARG A 198 4.65 6.20 9.11
C ARG A 198 3.41 6.88 9.63
N LEU A 199 3.27 8.14 9.30
CA LEU A 199 2.11 8.96 9.64
C LEU A 199 1.27 9.14 8.37
N LEU A 200 0.01 8.76 8.42
CA LEU A 200 -0.88 8.74 7.27
C LEU A 200 -2.19 9.46 7.59
N ARG A 201 -2.66 10.23 6.61
CA ARG A 201 -3.99 10.83 6.61
C ARG A 201 -4.80 10.27 5.45
N PHE A 202 -6.00 9.81 5.73
CA PHE A 202 -6.91 9.22 4.76
C PHE A 202 -8.18 10.04 4.63
N ALA A 203 -8.73 10.07 3.41
CA ALA A 203 -10.03 10.69 3.16
C ALA A 203 -11.20 9.78 3.62
N THR A 204 -10.93 8.50 3.82
CA THR A 204 -11.90 7.47 4.20
C THR A 204 -11.47 6.79 5.51
N PRO A 205 -12.34 6.01 6.20
CA PRO A 205 -11.96 5.25 7.39
C PRO A 205 -11.11 4.01 7.01
N ALA A 206 -9.96 4.26 6.40
CA ALA A 206 -9.13 3.22 5.78
C ALA A 206 -8.53 2.25 6.80
N ALA A 207 -8.06 2.74 7.94
CA ALA A 207 -7.46 1.89 8.98
C ALA A 207 -8.50 0.98 9.63
N SER A 208 -9.71 1.51 9.92
CA SER A 208 -10.84 0.73 10.43
C SER A 208 -11.32 -0.30 9.42
N ASN A 209 -11.41 0.07 8.15
CA ASN A 209 -11.80 -0.83 7.07
C ASN A 209 -10.76 -1.94 6.84
N TRP A 210 -9.49 -1.59 6.88
CA TRP A 210 -8.39 -2.54 6.78
C TRP A 210 -8.42 -3.56 7.93
N ALA A 211 -8.56 -3.10 9.19
CA ALA A 211 -8.64 -3.96 10.35
C ALA A 211 -9.86 -4.90 10.31
N SER A 212 -11.02 -4.39 9.92
CA SER A 212 -12.25 -5.17 9.76
C SER A 212 -12.09 -6.24 8.67
N ALA A 213 -11.47 -5.89 7.54
CA ALA A 213 -11.28 -6.79 6.44
C ALA A 213 -10.23 -7.88 6.71
N GLN A 214 -9.27 -7.66 7.61
CA GLN A 214 -8.33 -8.72 8.00
C GLN A 214 -9.01 -9.86 8.77
N ASN A 215 -9.97 -9.53 9.63
CA ASN A 215 -10.56 -10.47 10.59
C ASN A 215 -11.90 -11.05 10.12
N ALA A 216 -12.51 -10.49 9.09
CA ALA A 216 -13.83 -10.91 8.62
C ALA A 216 -13.75 -12.03 7.59
N GLY A 217 -14.67 -12.99 7.73
CA GLY A 217 -15.08 -13.83 6.61
C GLY A 217 -15.84 -12.98 5.57
N PRO A 218 -16.03 -13.49 4.35
CA PRO A 218 -16.91 -12.82 3.37
C PRO A 218 -18.40 -12.86 3.82
N PRO A 219 -19.19 -11.79 3.55
CA PRO A 219 -18.81 -10.54 2.94
C PRO A 219 -18.13 -9.56 3.92
N VAL A 220 -17.19 -8.76 3.42
CA VAL A 220 -16.56 -7.68 4.22
C VAL A 220 -17.51 -6.49 4.26
N THR A 221 -17.95 -6.11 5.46
CA THR A 221 -18.74 -4.90 5.66
C THR A 221 -17.78 -3.73 5.93
N LEU A 222 -17.79 -2.74 5.05
CA LEU A 222 -16.95 -1.55 5.18
C LEU A 222 -17.76 -0.41 5.78
N ALA A 223 -17.13 0.32 6.71
CA ALA A 223 -17.68 1.55 7.23
C ALA A 223 -17.56 2.67 6.18
N GLY A 224 -18.64 3.40 5.96
CA GLY A 224 -18.59 4.73 5.38
C GLY A 224 -18.37 5.74 6.51
N GLY A 225 -17.78 6.88 6.21
CA GLY A 225 -17.61 7.91 7.23
C GLY A 225 -16.53 8.93 6.92
N LEU A 226 -16.17 9.68 7.95
CA LEU A 226 -15.09 10.65 7.90
C LEU A 226 -13.74 9.94 7.73
N GLY A 227 -12.77 10.68 7.16
CA GLY A 227 -11.41 10.22 7.05
C GLY A 227 -10.77 9.91 8.40
N GLU A 228 -9.75 9.08 8.37
CA GLU A 228 -8.97 8.69 9.54
C GLU A 228 -7.52 9.11 9.42
N ASP A 229 -6.92 9.46 10.53
CA ASP A 229 -5.48 9.60 10.66
C ASP A 229 -4.92 8.34 11.31
N ALA A 230 -3.83 7.81 10.79
CA ALA A 230 -3.23 6.58 11.30
C ALA A 230 -1.72 6.71 11.47
N LEU A 231 -1.22 6.01 12.48
CA LEU A 231 0.20 5.79 12.74
C LEU A 231 0.50 4.32 12.52
N ILE A 232 1.50 4.05 11.69
CA ILE A 232 2.12 2.75 11.56
C ILE A 232 3.44 2.78 12.31
N ALA A 233 3.68 1.80 13.16
CA ALA A 233 4.92 1.62 13.88
C ALA A 233 5.31 0.14 13.89
N ARG A 234 6.58 -0.14 14.15
CA ARG A 234 7.09 -1.50 14.27
C ARG A 234 7.90 -1.63 15.56
N PRO A 235 7.22 -1.66 16.73
CA PRO A 235 7.89 -2.03 17.96
C PRO A 235 8.36 -3.49 17.85
N ASP A 236 9.56 -3.75 18.28
CA ASP A 236 10.22 -5.05 18.16
C ASP A 236 10.31 -5.56 16.70
N CYS A 237 9.48 -6.48 16.27
CA CYS A 237 9.47 -6.99 14.89
C CYS A 237 8.08 -6.96 14.26
N ASP A 238 7.06 -6.54 14.98
CA ASP A 238 5.67 -6.57 14.56
C ASP A 238 5.18 -5.18 14.13
N VAL A 239 4.64 -5.10 12.91
CA VAL A 239 4.04 -3.85 12.42
C VAL A 239 2.64 -3.70 12.98
N SER A 240 2.41 -2.58 13.66
CA SER A 240 1.13 -2.18 14.21
C SER A 240 0.54 -1.00 13.47
N VAL A 241 -0.79 -0.95 13.36
CA VAL A 241 -1.55 0.16 12.79
C VAL A 241 -2.47 0.69 13.88
N ARG A 242 -2.39 1.98 14.16
CA ARG A 242 -3.19 2.65 15.18
C ARG A 242 -3.89 3.87 14.58
N VAL A 243 -5.20 3.98 14.76
CA VAL A 243 -5.93 5.21 14.49
C VAL A 243 -5.53 6.25 15.51
N LEU A 244 -5.17 7.43 15.05
CA LEU A 244 -4.82 8.56 15.91
C LEU A 244 -6.08 9.28 16.40
N PRO A 245 -6.09 9.76 17.65
CA PRO A 245 -7.17 10.62 18.12
C PRO A 245 -7.12 11.99 17.42
N ALA A 246 -8.18 12.76 17.56
CA ALA A 246 -8.27 14.11 17.03
C ALA A 246 -7.03 14.95 17.39
N ALA A 247 -6.53 15.75 16.45
CA ALA A 247 -5.29 16.53 16.53
C ALA A 247 -3.98 15.71 16.69
N GLY A 248 -4.07 14.38 16.88
CA GLY A 248 -2.89 13.51 17.05
C GLY A 248 -1.98 13.49 15.82
N TYR A 249 -2.55 13.58 14.63
CA TYR A 249 -1.78 13.66 13.39
C TYR A 249 -0.96 14.95 13.31
N GLU A 250 -1.58 16.11 13.53
CA GLU A 250 -0.91 17.41 13.48
C GLU A 250 0.22 17.50 14.50
N PHE A 251 -0.03 17.01 15.71
CA PHE A 251 0.97 16.97 16.77
C PHE A 251 2.16 16.07 16.36
N ALA A 252 1.87 14.84 15.94
CA ALA A 252 2.91 13.91 15.50
C ALA A 252 3.69 14.43 14.28
N LEU A 253 3.02 15.10 13.33
CA LEU A 253 3.64 15.70 12.15
C LEU A 253 4.62 16.81 12.56
N ARG A 254 4.25 17.69 13.45
CA ARG A 254 5.15 18.74 13.97
C ARG A 254 6.41 18.15 14.61
N LEU A 255 6.25 17.12 15.42
CA LEU A 255 7.37 16.43 16.03
C LEU A 255 8.25 15.75 14.98
N LEU A 256 7.66 15.13 13.95
CA LEU A 256 8.37 14.51 12.84
C LEU A 256 9.17 15.54 12.02
N GLU A 257 8.64 16.74 11.86
CA GLU A 257 9.31 17.89 11.21
C GLU A 257 10.41 18.49 12.08
N GLY A 258 10.61 17.97 13.30
CA GLY A 258 11.70 18.38 14.20
C GLY A 258 11.31 19.51 15.17
N ALA A 259 10.06 19.84 15.33
CA ALA A 259 9.62 20.77 16.39
C ALA A 259 9.95 20.20 17.78
N SER A 260 10.25 21.09 18.73
CA SER A 260 10.35 20.72 20.13
C SER A 260 8.95 20.41 20.71
N LEU A 261 8.91 19.77 21.88
CA LEU A 261 7.66 19.43 22.54
C LEU A 261 6.77 20.64 22.78
N ILE A 262 7.38 21.76 23.23
CA ILE A 262 6.61 22.99 23.49
C ILE A 262 6.10 23.64 22.20
N GLU A 263 6.91 23.65 21.14
CA GLU A 263 6.50 24.20 19.84
C GLU A 263 5.34 23.40 19.25
N ALA A 264 5.45 22.06 19.29
CA ALA A 264 4.39 21.18 18.79
C ALA A 264 3.10 21.33 19.63
N ALA A 265 3.19 21.36 20.95
CA ALA A 265 2.05 21.53 21.84
C ALA A 265 1.36 22.90 21.67
N THR A 266 2.15 23.98 21.58
CA THR A 266 1.61 25.34 21.44
C THR A 266 0.93 25.56 20.08
N ALA A 267 1.35 24.85 19.05
CA ALA A 267 0.73 24.89 17.73
C ALA A 267 -0.68 24.26 17.71
N MET A 268 -1.03 23.43 18.70
CA MET A 268 -2.35 22.84 18.83
C MET A 268 -3.31 23.84 19.45
N ASN A 269 -4.01 24.62 18.63
CA ASN A 269 -4.98 25.64 19.06
C ASN A 269 -6.30 25.05 19.62
N ASP A 270 -6.20 23.92 20.33
CA ASP A 270 -7.34 23.22 20.93
C ASP A 270 -7.19 23.20 22.46
N PRO A 271 -8.06 23.88 23.19
CA PRO A 271 -8.04 23.88 24.66
C PRO A 271 -8.25 22.50 25.30
N GLY A 272 -8.84 21.57 24.56
CA GLY A 272 -9.03 20.16 24.94
C GLY A 272 -7.89 19.24 24.59
N PHE A 273 -6.82 19.72 23.95
CA PHE A 273 -5.70 18.91 23.53
C PHE A 273 -4.87 18.39 24.71
N ASP A 274 -4.94 17.09 24.95
CA ASP A 274 -4.13 16.43 25.98
C ASP A 274 -2.76 16.04 25.43
N PHE A 275 -1.81 16.97 25.53
CA PHE A 275 -0.43 16.78 25.13
C PHE A 275 0.20 15.51 25.73
N GLY A 276 -0.04 15.27 27.04
CA GLY A 276 0.55 14.15 27.75
C GLY A 276 0.11 12.81 27.17
N SER A 277 -1.20 12.63 26.99
CA SER A 277 -1.77 11.42 26.43
C SER A 277 -1.31 11.16 24.99
N HIS A 278 -1.21 12.20 24.16
CA HIS A 278 -0.72 12.06 22.78
C HIS A 278 0.75 11.64 22.73
N LEU A 279 1.60 12.28 23.55
CA LEU A 279 3.04 11.96 23.61
C LEU A 279 3.27 10.56 24.14
N VAL A 280 2.63 10.18 25.24
CA VAL A 280 2.71 8.80 25.79
C VAL A 280 2.25 7.80 24.75
N GLY A 281 1.14 8.08 24.05
CA GLY A 281 0.62 7.19 23.00
C GLY A 281 1.59 7.00 21.82
N LEU A 282 2.37 8.01 21.43
CA LEU A 282 3.42 7.88 20.42
C LEU A 282 4.57 6.96 20.90
N VAL A 283 4.99 7.11 22.16
CA VAL A 283 6.06 6.28 22.73
C VAL A 283 5.59 4.84 22.93
N GLU A 284 4.40 4.62 23.50
CA GLU A 284 3.83 3.28 23.69
C GLU A 284 3.59 2.53 22.39
N SER A 285 3.33 3.25 21.29
CA SER A 285 3.19 2.60 19.97
C SER A 285 4.52 2.12 19.38
N GLY A 286 5.66 2.46 19.99
CA GLY A 286 6.99 2.19 19.45
C GLY A 286 7.37 3.08 18.26
N ALA A 287 6.64 4.16 18.03
CA ALA A 287 6.93 5.10 16.94
C ALA A 287 8.12 6.02 17.21
N VAL A 288 8.60 6.07 18.44
CA VAL A 288 9.72 6.91 18.88
C VAL A 288 10.97 6.06 19.08
N ALA A 289 12.07 6.40 18.42
CA ALA A 289 13.37 5.77 18.60
C ALA A 289 14.16 6.38 19.75
N SER A 290 14.14 7.70 19.89
CA SER A 290 14.83 8.37 20.99
C SER A 290 14.22 9.72 21.34
N ILE A 291 14.47 10.13 22.57
CA ILE A 291 14.02 11.41 23.16
C ILE A 291 15.29 12.22 23.45
N VAL A 292 15.42 13.35 22.78
CA VAL A 292 16.61 14.22 22.89
C VAL A 292 16.27 15.40 23.79
N PRO A 293 16.78 15.45 25.04
CA PRO A 293 16.49 16.53 25.96
C PRO A 293 16.88 17.90 25.41
N GLY A 294 16.09 18.92 25.67
CA GLY A 294 16.45 20.31 25.41
C GLY A 294 17.65 20.76 26.23
N GLN A 295 18.33 21.81 25.79
CA GLN A 295 19.39 22.43 26.58
C GLN A 295 18.77 23.13 27.78
N MET A 296 19.39 23.02 28.94
CA MET A 296 19.06 23.81 30.11
C MET A 296 19.40 25.27 29.85
N SER A 297 18.43 26.16 29.96
CA SER A 297 18.63 27.60 29.87
C SER A 297 19.28 28.16 31.14
#